data_5be60607542079992032d1956539ba52
#
_entry.id   5be60607542079992032d1956539ba52
#
_cell.length_a   1.000
_cell.length_b   1.000
_cell.length_c   1.000
_cell.angle_alpha   90.00
_cell.angle_beta   90.00
_cell.angle_gamma   90.00
#
_symmetry.space_group_name_H-M   'P 1'
#
loop_
_entity.id
_entity.type
_entity.pdbx_description
1 polymer ?
#
loop_
_entity_poly.entity_id
_entity_poly.type
_entity_poly.pdbx_seq_one_letter_code
_entity_poly.pdbx_strand_id
1 'polypeptide(L)'
;MLPKENRVDKRDIDFLSKKGNSINSSDLSFKFILTTDATLPRISFIAPKNIAKLAVLRNSLRRRGYDALRKHIRSFPRGLIGVFLFKKNQQDVPTIENEIKNILNKIN
;
A
#
# COMPACT_ATOMS: atom_id res chain seq x y z
N MET A 1 11.57 -1.51 -6.11
CA MET A 1 10.22 -1.36 -6.65
C MET A 1 9.62 -2.71 -6.95
N LEU A 2 8.33 -2.89 -6.73
CA LEU A 2 7.68 -4.16 -7.02
C LEU A 2 7.55 -4.38 -8.53
N PRO A 3 7.57 -5.64 -9.01
CA PRO A 3 7.23 -5.95 -10.40
C PRO A 3 5.84 -5.43 -10.78
N LYS A 4 5.60 -5.22 -12.07
CA LYS A 4 4.31 -4.71 -12.56
C LYS A 4 3.12 -5.55 -12.11
N GLU A 5 3.27 -6.86 -12.07
CA GLU A 5 2.21 -7.80 -11.65
C GLU A 5 1.83 -7.65 -10.18
N ASN A 6 2.68 -6.99 -9.38
CA ASN A 6 2.42 -6.73 -7.95
C ASN A 6 1.98 -5.29 -7.69
N ARG A 7 1.69 -4.51 -8.74
CA ARG A 7 1.26 -3.12 -8.58
C ARG A 7 -0.16 -2.92 -9.07
N VAL A 8 -0.85 -1.99 -8.44
CA VAL A 8 -2.24 -1.61 -8.77
C VAL A 8 -2.23 -0.56 -9.87
N ASP A 9 -3.09 -0.70 -10.87
CA ASP A 9 -3.23 0.32 -11.91
C ASP A 9 -4.27 1.38 -11.50
N LYS A 10 -4.44 2.38 -12.36
CA LYS A 10 -5.29 3.53 -12.07
C LYS A 10 -6.77 3.17 -11.92
N ARG A 11 -7.25 2.19 -12.69
CA ARG A 11 -8.66 1.74 -12.62
C ARG A 11 -8.95 1.07 -11.30
N ASP A 12 -7.99 0.25 -10.82
CA ASP A 12 -8.11 -0.43 -9.54
C ASP A 12 -8.16 0.57 -8.39
N ILE A 13 -7.35 1.64 -8.47
CA ILE A 13 -7.34 2.70 -7.44
C ILE A 13 -8.71 3.36 -7.35
N ASP A 14 -9.32 3.73 -8.48
CA ASP A 14 -10.64 4.33 -8.51
C ASP A 14 -11.70 3.40 -7.93
N PHE A 15 -11.65 2.13 -8.29
CA PHE A 15 -12.57 1.11 -7.77
C PHE A 15 -12.43 0.97 -6.25
N LEU A 16 -11.20 0.91 -5.76
CA LEU A 16 -10.92 0.78 -4.33
C LEU A 16 -11.41 1.97 -3.53
N SER A 17 -11.32 3.17 -4.08
CA SER A 17 -11.83 4.38 -3.43
C SER A 17 -13.33 4.31 -3.17
N LYS A 18 -14.07 3.62 -4.03
CA LYS A 18 -15.52 3.56 -3.96
C LYS A 18 -16.03 2.34 -3.20
N LYS A 19 -15.37 1.18 -3.34
CA LYS A 19 -15.90 -0.10 -2.86
C LYS A 19 -14.93 -0.91 -2.02
N GLY A 20 -13.73 -0.41 -1.76
CA GLY A 20 -12.73 -1.15 -1.00
C GLY A 20 -13.00 -1.17 0.49
N ASN A 21 -12.50 -2.20 1.15
CA ASN A 21 -12.40 -2.22 2.62
C ASN A 21 -11.27 -1.30 3.06
N SER A 22 -11.34 -0.80 4.29
CA SER A 22 -10.35 0.14 4.79
C SER A 22 -9.83 -0.30 6.15
N ILE A 23 -8.51 -0.29 6.30
CA ILE A 23 -7.84 -0.51 7.58
C ILE A 23 -6.92 0.67 7.82
N ASN A 24 -7.00 1.28 9.00
CA ASN A 24 -6.20 2.43 9.35
C ASN A 24 -5.15 2.06 10.40
N SER A 25 -3.97 2.63 10.25
CA SER A 25 -2.89 2.58 11.23
C SER A 25 -2.46 4.02 11.52
N SER A 26 -1.45 4.22 12.36
CA SER A 26 -1.00 5.58 12.73
C SER A 26 -0.53 6.39 11.53
N ASP A 27 0.29 5.80 10.68
CA ASP A 27 0.97 6.50 9.60
C ASP A 27 0.47 6.10 8.21
N LEU A 28 -0.27 5.00 8.11
CA LEU A 28 -0.76 4.46 6.84
C LEU A 28 -2.25 4.14 6.92
N SER A 29 -2.91 4.29 5.79
CA SER A 29 -4.25 3.76 5.57
C SER A 29 -4.18 2.76 4.41
N PHE A 30 -4.89 1.65 4.53
CA PHE A 30 -4.90 0.61 3.50
C PHE A 30 -6.31 0.35 3.02
N LYS A 31 -6.53 0.56 1.72
CA LYS A 31 -7.80 0.21 1.07
C LYS A 31 -7.57 -0.99 0.18
N PHE A 32 -8.42 -2.00 0.29
CA PHE A 32 -8.21 -3.25 -0.44
C PHE A 32 -9.52 -3.95 -0.75
N ILE A 33 -9.45 -4.84 -1.74
CA ILE A 33 -10.49 -5.82 -2.03
C ILE A 33 -9.83 -7.19 -2.19
N LEU A 34 -10.60 -8.24 -1.93
CA LEU A 34 -10.19 -9.61 -2.20
C LEU A 34 -10.99 -10.09 -3.41
N THR A 35 -10.30 -10.50 -4.45
CA THR A 35 -10.93 -11.05 -5.65
C THR A 35 -10.90 -12.59 -5.60
N THR A 36 -11.67 -13.23 -6.48
CA THR A 36 -11.65 -14.69 -6.60
C THR A 36 -10.48 -15.18 -7.44
N ASP A 37 -9.75 -14.29 -8.08
CA ASP A 37 -8.58 -14.66 -8.87
C ASP A 37 -7.44 -15.13 -7.97
N ALA A 38 -6.78 -16.22 -8.37
CA ALA A 38 -5.64 -16.75 -7.64
C ALA A 38 -4.33 -16.09 -8.10
N THR A 39 -4.40 -14.81 -8.45
CA THR A 39 -3.24 -14.03 -8.88
C THR A 39 -2.44 -13.53 -7.69
N LEU A 40 -1.20 -13.14 -7.95
CA LEU A 40 -0.34 -12.54 -6.93
C LEU A 40 -0.98 -11.24 -6.40
N PRO A 41 -0.75 -10.91 -5.12
CA PRO A 41 -1.25 -9.64 -4.58
C PRO A 41 -0.71 -8.46 -5.38
N ARG A 42 -1.57 -7.48 -5.63
CA ARG A 42 -1.19 -6.23 -6.30
C ARG A 42 -1.37 -5.08 -5.33
N ILE A 43 -0.29 -4.39 -5.00
CA ILE A 43 -0.29 -3.35 -3.98
C ILE A 43 0.49 -2.14 -4.50
N SER A 44 -0.06 -0.95 -4.28
CA SER A 44 0.60 0.31 -4.64
C SER A 44 0.61 1.25 -3.45
N PHE A 45 1.50 2.24 -3.48
CA PHE A 45 1.60 3.30 -2.50
C PHE A 45 1.24 4.64 -3.13
N ILE A 46 0.47 5.43 -2.39
CA ILE A 46 0.13 6.81 -2.76
C ILE A 46 0.63 7.73 -1.65
N ALA A 47 1.37 8.77 -2.05
CA ALA A 47 1.78 9.85 -1.15
C ALA A 47 1.02 11.11 -1.57
N PRO A 48 -0.02 11.53 -0.82
CA PRO A 48 -0.83 12.70 -1.20
C PRO A 48 -0.03 14.00 -1.13
N LYS A 49 -0.42 14.98 -1.94
CA LYS A 49 0.23 16.30 -1.98
C LYS A 49 0.17 17.03 -0.63
N ASN A 50 -0.91 16.86 0.13
CA ASN A 50 -1.04 17.49 1.43
C ASN A 50 -0.09 16.90 2.48
N ILE A 51 0.47 15.72 2.24
CA ILE A 51 1.45 15.08 3.11
C ILE A 51 2.87 15.45 2.67
N ALA A 52 3.11 15.51 1.35
CA ALA A 52 4.43 15.87 0.81
C ALA A 52 4.22 16.71 -0.46
N LYS A 53 4.45 18.01 -0.34
CA LYS A 53 4.16 18.97 -1.43
C LYS A 53 5.05 18.79 -2.65
N LEU A 54 6.33 18.48 -2.43
CA LEU A 54 7.27 18.32 -3.53
C LEU A 54 7.19 16.91 -4.11
N ALA A 55 7.19 16.83 -5.45
CA ALA A 55 7.13 15.54 -6.15
C ALA A 55 8.28 14.62 -5.74
N VAL A 56 9.46 15.17 -5.52
CA VAL A 56 10.63 14.39 -5.11
C VAL A 56 10.41 13.73 -3.74
N LEU A 57 9.72 14.41 -2.82
CA LEU A 57 9.39 13.86 -1.51
C LEU A 57 8.35 12.74 -1.62
N ARG A 58 7.33 12.94 -2.46
CA ARG A 58 6.32 11.90 -2.72
C ARG A 58 6.96 10.65 -3.31
N ASN A 59 7.89 10.82 -4.25
CA ASN A 59 8.59 9.70 -4.85
C ASN A 59 9.45 8.97 -3.83
N SER A 60 10.11 9.72 -2.94
CA SER A 60 10.90 9.15 -1.86
C SER A 60 10.04 8.31 -0.91
N LEU A 61 8.89 8.83 -0.50
CA LEU A 61 7.96 8.10 0.37
C LEU A 61 7.50 6.80 -0.27
N ARG A 62 7.09 6.84 -1.55
CA ARG A 62 6.66 5.64 -2.26
C ARG A 62 7.75 4.60 -2.34
N ARG A 63 8.97 5.04 -2.65
CA ARG A 63 10.14 4.15 -2.73
C ARG A 63 10.39 3.44 -1.41
N ARG A 64 10.34 4.18 -0.30
CA ARG A 64 10.51 3.62 1.05
C ARG A 64 9.38 2.66 1.40
N GLY A 65 8.15 2.98 0.99
CA GLY A 65 7.01 2.09 1.17
C GLY A 65 7.22 0.76 0.46
N TYR A 66 7.63 0.79 -0.80
CA TYR A 66 7.90 -0.43 -1.56
C TYR A 66 9.06 -1.23 -0.96
N ASP A 67 10.10 -0.56 -0.48
CA ASP A 67 11.21 -1.24 0.19
C ASP A 67 10.73 -1.98 1.45
N ALA A 68 9.90 -1.33 2.25
CA ALA A 68 9.34 -1.93 3.45
C ALA A 68 8.39 -3.10 3.14
N LEU A 69 7.64 -3.00 2.05
CA LEU A 69 6.68 -4.02 1.66
C LEU A 69 7.33 -5.26 1.05
N ARG A 70 8.47 -5.11 0.39
CA ARG A 70 9.09 -6.17 -0.41
C ARG A 70 9.18 -7.50 0.32
N LYS A 71 9.54 -7.48 1.60
CA LYS A 71 9.68 -8.69 2.41
C LYS A 71 8.35 -9.32 2.79
N HIS A 72 7.26 -8.58 2.68
CA HIS A 72 5.95 -9.01 3.18
C HIS A 72 4.91 -9.22 2.10
N ILE A 73 5.23 -8.90 0.84
CA ILE A 73 4.26 -8.97 -0.26
C ILE A 73 3.66 -10.38 -0.41
N ARG A 74 4.46 -11.41 -0.21
CA ARG A 74 4.00 -12.79 -0.34
C ARG A 74 3.13 -13.26 0.82
N SER A 75 3.13 -12.52 1.93
CA SER A 75 2.29 -12.83 3.07
C SER A 75 0.86 -12.30 2.90
N PHE A 76 0.63 -11.45 1.94
CA PHE A 76 -0.71 -10.96 1.61
C PHE A 76 -1.48 -12.03 0.84
N PRO A 77 -2.82 -12.11 1.02
CA PRO A 77 -3.63 -13.12 0.34
C PRO A 77 -3.55 -12.98 -1.18
N ARG A 78 -3.60 -14.11 -1.88
CA ARG A 78 -3.75 -14.10 -3.34
C ARG A 78 -5.09 -13.48 -3.71
N GLY A 79 -5.11 -12.77 -4.83
CA GLY A 79 -6.30 -12.07 -5.29
C GLY A 79 -6.54 -10.74 -4.60
N LEU A 80 -5.68 -10.34 -3.67
CA LEU A 80 -5.79 -9.04 -3.01
C LEU A 80 -5.32 -7.93 -3.95
N ILE A 81 -6.12 -6.87 -4.02
CA ILE A 81 -5.76 -5.63 -4.70
C ILE A 81 -5.88 -4.54 -3.66
N GLY A 82 -4.80 -3.81 -3.40
CA GLY A 82 -4.79 -2.83 -2.34
C GLY A 82 -3.90 -1.62 -2.60
N VAL A 83 -4.18 -0.55 -1.88
CA VAL A 83 -3.43 0.70 -1.96
C VAL A 83 -3.13 1.19 -0.55
N PHE A 84 -1.87 1.43 -0.26
CA PHE A 84 -1.44 2.12 0.96
C PHE A 84 -1.41 3.62 0.70
N LEU A 85 -2.01 4.38 1.60
CA LEU A 85 -1.99 5.84 1.57
C LEU A 85 -1.18 6.32 2.76
N PHE A 86 -0.18 7.16 2.51
CA PHE A 86 0.57 7.80 3.59
C PHE A 86 -0.30 8.86 4.26
N LYS A 87 -0.45 8.76 5.56
CA LYS A 87 -1.17 9.73 6.38
C LYS A 87 -0.23 10.77 6.96
N LYS A 88 1.06 10.45 6.99
CA LYS A 88 2.13 11.32 7.52
C LYS A 88 3.36 11.21 6.63
N ASN A 89 4.23 12.22 6.70
CA ASN A 89 5.51 12.21 5.98
C ASN A 89 6.51 11.33 6.75
N GLN A 90 6.23 10.02 6.78
CA GLN A 90 7.05 9.06 7.50
C GLN A 90 8.16 8.53 6.60
N GLN A 91 9.41 8.87 6.92
CA GLN A 91 10.59 8.50 6.13
C GLN A 91 11.31 7.24 6.65
N ASP A 92 10.96 6.78 7.84
CA ASP A 92 11.67 5.68 8.49
C ASP A 92 11.14 4.32 7.99
N VAL A 93 11.97 3.59 7.24
CA VAL A 93 11.57 2.31 6.64
C VAL A 93 11.15 1.27 7.70
N PRO A 94 11.88 1.06 8.81
CA PRO A 94 11.42 0.14 9.86
C PRO A 94 10.04 0.49 10.42
N THR A 95 9.74 1.78 10.59
CA THR A 95 8.42 2.23 11.07
C THR A 95 7.34 1.90 10.04
N ILE A 96 7.60 2.16 8.76
CA ILE A 96 6.67 1.82 7.67
C ILE A 96 6.44 0.30 7.65
N GLU A 97 7.50 -0.49 7.81
CA GLU A 97 7.39 -1.94 7.84
C GLU A 97 6.49 -2.42 8.99
N ASN A 98 6.66 -1.86 10.18
CA ASN A 98 5.81 -2.19 11.32
C ASN A 98 4.34 -1.87 11.07
N GLU A 99 4.06 -0.74 10.44
CA GLU A 99 2.70 -0.36 10.05
C GLU A 99 2.11 -1.35 9.05
N ILE A 100 2.89 -1.79 8.09
CA ILE A 100 2.47 -2.80 7.11
C ILE A 100 2.14 -4.11 7.80
N LYS A 101 2.98 -4.56 8.73
CA LYS A 101 2.75 -5.78 9.50
C LYS A 101 1.47 -5.71 10.31
N ASN A 102 1.22 -4.57 10.96
CA ASN A 102 0.01 -4.37 11.76
C ASN A 102 -1.24 -4.46 10.89
N ILE A 103 -1.19 -3.85 9.71
CA ILE A 103 -2.31 -3.90 8.77
C ILE A 103 -2.50 -5.33 8.25
N LEU A 104 -1.41 -6.01 7.89
CA LEU A 104 -1.46 -7.40 7.42
C LEU A 104 -2.11 -8.32 8.46
N ASN A 105 -1.79 -8.15 9.73
CA ASN A 105 -2.38 -8.93 10.81
C ASN A 105 -3.89 -8.74 10.93
N LYS A 106 -4.39 -7.57 10.58
CA LYS A 106 -5.82 -7.27 10.61
C LYS A 106 -6.59 -7.86 9.43
N ILE A 107 -5.90 -8.14 8.32
CA ILE A 107 -6.49 -8.76 7.15
C ILE A 107 -6.73 -10.25 7.37
N ASN A 108 -5.82 -10.91 8.06
CA ASN A 108 -5.84 -12.35 8.29
C ASN A 108 -6.72 -12.77 9.46
#